data_d4c42d4139aac815f332b2076728db79
#
_entry.id   d4c42d4139aac815f332b2076728db79
#
_cell.length_a   1.000
_cell.length_b   1.000
_cell.length_c   1.000
_cell.angle_alpha   90.00
_cell.angle_beta   90.00
_cell.angle_gamma   90.00
#
_symmetry.space_group_name_H-M   'P 1'
#
loop_
_entity.id
_entity.type
_entity.pdbx_description
1 polymer ?
#
loop_
_entity_poly.entity_id
_entity_poly.type
_entity_poly.pdbx_seq_one_letter_code
_entity_poly.pdbx_strand_id
1 'polypeptide(L)'
;QMCIRDRHWDSLPGTWLKPEIGKQRIMRDPSIVATPNGVFHLVWTTSWRGDLGFGYAHSTDLVNWSEEKFIPVMKHDTTTVNVWAPELFYDDCNNELMIVWASCIPGKFERGIEDENNNHRLYYTKTKDFTTFTPTKLLFDPGFSVIDAVITKRAEKDYVMVLKDNTRPNRNLKISFAQQPEGPWSPASQAFTESFVEGPTVVQIDPNYLID
;
A
#
# COMPACT_ATOMS: atom_id res chain seq x y z
N GLN A 1 17.21 21.98 -13.43
CA GLN A 1 18.06 22.24 -12.23
C GLN A 1 17.14 22.13 -11.02
N MET A 2 17.14 20.96 -10.40
CA MET A 2 16.35 20.69 -9.20
C MET A 2 16.95 21.51 -8.06
N CYS A 3 16.24 22.53 -7.61
CA CYS A 3 16.62 23.28 -6.41
C CYS A 3 16.32 22.39 -5.18
N ILE A 4 17.26 21.56 -4.78
CA ILE A 4 17.24 20.94 -3.46
C ILE A 4 17.62 22.05 -2.48
N ARG A 5 16.65 22.87 -2.08
CA ARG A 5 16.93 24.00 -1.18
C ARG A 5 17.02 23.60 0.28
N ASP A 6 16.30 22.57 0.71
CA ASP A 6 16.27 22.22 2.13
C ASP A 6 16.38 20.72 2.36
N ARG A 7 17.56 20.27 2.70
CA ARG A 7 17.81 18.97 3.33
C ARG A 7 17.56 19.01 4.85
N HIS A 8 16.87 20.03 5.30
CA HIS A 8 16.60 20.21 6.71
C HIS A 8 15.14 19.85 6.96
N TRP A 9 14.94 18.80 7.72
CA TRP A 9 13.62 18.38 8.19
C TRP A 9 13.53 18.73 9.67
N ASP A 10 12.61 19.61 10.02
CA ASP A 10 12.30 19.90 11.41
C ASP A 10 11.22 18.92 11.90
N SER A 11 11.54 18.18 12.95
CA SER A 11 10.56 17.32 13.59
C SER A 11 9.54 18.17 14.36
N LEU A 12 8.26 17.96 14.10
CA LEU A 12 7.21 18.53 14.95
C LEU A 12 7.18 17.76 16.27
N PRO A 13 7.23 18.44 17.43
CA PRO A 13 7.21 17.78 18.73
C PRO A 13 5.83 17.19 19.02
N GLY A 14 5.80 16.03 19.65
CA GLY A 14 4.58 15.36 20.11
C GLY A 14 4.23 14.09 19.33
N THR A 15 3.16 13.44 19.77
CA THR A 15 2.54 12.29 19.11
C THR A 15 1.18 12.74 18.59
N TRP A 16 1.03 12.82 17.29
CA TRP A 16 -0.16 13.33 16.63
C TRP A 16 -1.27 12.29 16.50
N LEU A 17 -0.89 11.04 16.32
CA LEU A 17 -1.79 9.89 16.29
C LEU A 17 -1.10 8.71 16.98
N LYS A 18 -1.79 8.07 17.93
CA LYS A 18 -1.31 6.91 18.65
C LYS A 18 -2.21 5.72 18.34
N PRO A 19 -1.67 4.59 17.82
CA PRO A 19 -2.51 3.47 17.41
C PRO A 19 -3.23 2.85 18.61
N GLU A 20 -4.55 2.78 18.53
CA GLU A 20 -5.41 2.23 19.58
C GLU A 20 -6.22 1.02 19.12
N ILE A 21 -6.23 0.74 17.80
CA ILE A 21 -7.00 -0.34 17.19
C ILE A 21 -6.11 -1.48 16.70
N GLY A 22 -6.73 -2.61 16.38
CA GLY A 22 -6.04 -3.84 15.97
C GLY A 22 -5.52 -4.66 17.14
N LYS A 23 -5.14 -5.91 16.86
CA LYS A 23 -4.68 -6.86 17.89
C LYS A 23 -3.41 -6.43 18.60
N GLN A 24 -2.47 -5.84 17.87
CA GLN A 24 -1.18 -5.40 18.41
C GLN A 24 -1.08 -3.91 18.63
N ARG A 25 -2.06 -3.13 18.16
CA ARG A 25 -2.09 -1.67 18.28
C ARG A 25 -0.78 -1.03 17.82
N ILE A 26 -0.30 -1.47 16.66
CA ILE A 26 0.89 -0.90 16.01
C ILE A 26 0.46 -0.04 14.83
N MET A 27 1.32 0.90 14.47
CA MET A 27 1.19 1.68 13.24
C MET A 27 2.46 1.46 12.42
N ARG A 28 2.35 0.55 11.44
CA ARG A 28 3.45 0.26 10.52
C ARG A 28 3.02 0.56 9.11
N ASP A 29 4.00 0.83 8.27
CA ASP A 29 3.83 1.05 6.85
C ASP A 29 2.67 2.04 6.56
N PRO A 30 2.69 3.24 7.17
CA PRO A 30 1.61 4.21 6.98
C PRO A 30 1.65 4.77 5.56
N SER A 31 0.47 4.83 4.92
CA SER A 31 0.29 5.52 3.65
C SER A 31 -0.71 6.66 3.81
N ILE A 32 -0.38 7.81 3.25
CA ILE A 32 -1.19 9.02 3.35
C ILE A 32 -1.42 9.63 1.96
N VAL A 33 -2.65 10.07 1.70
CA VAL A 33 -2.99 10.80 0.48
C VAL A 33 -3.92 11.96 0.80
N ALA A 34 -3.74 13.08 0.11
CA ALA A 34 -4.68 14.20 0.14
C ALA A 34 -5.68 14.08 -1.03
N THR A 35 -6.95 14.23 -0.75
CA THR A 35 -8.01 14.32 -1.76
C THR A 35 -8.31 15.78 -2.11
N PRO A 36 -8.92 16.06 -3.29
CA PRO A 36 -9.16 17.44 -3.74
C PRO A 36 -10.04 18.29 -2.82
N ASN A 37 -10.81 17.68 -1.93
CA ASN A 37 -11.60 18.37 -0.92
C ASN A 37 -10.81 18.79 0.33
N GLY A 38 -9.47 18.61 0.32
CA GLY A 38 -8.57 19.01 1.39
C GLY A 38 -8.51 18.03 2.57
N VAL A 39 -9.04 16.82 2.41
CA VAL A 39 -8.96 15.77 3.44
C VAL A 39 -7.74 14.90 3.20
N PHE A 40 -6.94 14.70 4.26
CA PHE A 40 -5.86 13.73 4.32
C PHE A 40 -6.41 12.41 4.84
N HIS A 41 -6.21 11.35 4.10
CA HIS A 41 -6.56 9.99 4.48
C HIS A 41 -5.29 9.22 4.83
N LEU A 42 -5.31 8.50 5.94
CA LEU A 42 -4.20 7.71 6.44
C LEU A 42 -4.65 6.27 6.66
N VAL A 43 -3.88 5.32 6.16
CA VAL A 43 -4.05 3.89 6.44
C VAL A 43 -2.75 3.30 6.98
N TRP A 44 -2.84 2.19 7.74
CA TRP A 44 -1.65 1.54 8.32
C TRP A 44 -1.88 0.07 8.66
N THR A 45 -0.81 -0.69 8.75
CA THR A 45 -0.79 -2.05 9.29
C THR A 45 -0.99 -2.02 10.81
N THR A 46 -1.99 -2.73 11.31
CA THR A 46 -2.37 -2.75 12.73
C THR A 46 -1.78 -3.91 13.51
N SER A 47 -1.30 -4.96 12.82
CA SER A 47 -0.75 -6.17 13.42
C SER A 47 0.15 -6.92 12.45
N TRP A 48 1.17 -7.57 12.96
CA TRP A 48 1.99 -8.48 12.18
C TRP A 48 1.21 -9.70 11.68
N ARG A 49 0.28 -10.22 12.48
CA ARG A 49 -0.53 -11.40 12.14
C ARG A 49 -1.87 -11.34 12.86
N GLY A 50 -2.86 -11.96 12.23
CA GLY A 50 -4.16 -12.22 12.83
C GLY A 50 -5.17 -11.09 12.75
N ASP A 51 -4.82 -9.92 12.20
CA ASP A 51 -5.80 -8.93 11.79
C ASP A 51 -6.22 -9.19 10.34
N LEU A 52 -7.52 -9.07 10.10
CA LEU A 52 -8.14 -9.25 8.78
C LEU A 52 -8.45 -7.90 8.11
N GLY A 53 -7.73 -6.87 8.49
CA GLY A 53 -7.93 -5.52 8.02
C GLY A 53 -6.79 -4.58 8.40
N PHE A 54 -6.98 -3.31 8.09
CA PHE A 54 -6.04 -2.24 8.35
C PHE A 54 -6.67 -1.10 9.15
N GLY A 55 -5.85 -0.23 9.70
CA GLY A 55 -6.27 0.98 10.39
C GLY A 55 -6.52 2.14 9.42
N TYR A 56 -7.45 3.01 9.77
CA TYR A 56 -7.78 4.22 9.03
C TYR A 56 -8.06 5.37 9.97
N ALA A 57 -7.58 6.54 9.62
CA ALA A 57 -7.99 7.84 10.17
C ALA A 57 -7.93 8.92 9.09
N HIS A 58 -8.54 10.08 9.34
CA HIS A 58 -8.46 11.22 8.44
C HIS A 58 -8.25 12.51 9.20
N SER A 59 -7.74 13.52 8.51
CA SER A 59 -7.48 14.85 9.04
C SER A 59 -7.64 15.90 7.94
N THR A 60 -7.87 17.15 8.32
CA THR A 60 -7.84 18.31 7.42
C THR A 60 -6.61 19.19 7.62
N ASP A 61 -5.79 18.91 8.62
CA ASP A 61 -4.65 19.74 9.01
C ASP A 61 -3.39 18.96 9.43
N LEU A 62 -3.44 17.60 9.35
CA LEU A 62 -2.37 16.67 9.76
C LEU A 62 -2.03 16.67 11.27
N VAL A 63 -2.75 17.46 12.05
CA VAL A 63 -2.55 17.63 13.50
C VAL A 63 -3.71 17.02 14.28
N ASN A 64 -4.93 17.35 13.88
CA ASN A 64 -6.15 16.85 14.49
C ASN A 64 -6.71 15.71 13.64
N TRP A 65 -6.66 14.49 14.19
CA TRP A 65 -7.09 13.27 13.52
C TRP A 65 -8.48 12.84 14.02
N SER A 66 -9.24 12.23 13.13
CA SER A 66 -10.50 11.56 13.48
C SER A 66 -10.26 10.38 14.43
N GLU A 67 -11.35 9.85 15.01
CA GLU A 67 -11.28 8.53 15.64
C GLU A 67 -10.76 7.48 14.64
N GLU A 68 -9.94 6.56 15.14
CA GLU A 68 -9.42 5.45 14.35
C GLU A 68 -10.52 4.44 14.02
N LYS A 69 -10.50 3.92 12.81
CA LYS A 69 -11.41 2.86 12.35
C LYS A 69 -10.62 1.65 11.88
N PHE A 70 -11.05 0.47 12.28
CA PHE A 70 -10.56 -0.78 11.73
C PHE A 70 -11.40 -1.16 10.50
N ILE A 71 -10.75 -1.34 9.34
CA ILE A 71 -11.40 -1.69 8.06
C ILE A 71 -11.16 -3.17 7.76
N PRO A 72 -12.15 -4.06 7.96
CA PRO A 72 -11.98 -5.52 7.88
C PRO A 72 -12.09 -6.03 6.44
N VAL A 73 -11.10 -5.77 5.60
CA VAL A 73 -11.10 -6.08 4.15
C VAL A 73 -10.97 -7.56 3.83
N MET A 74 -10.41 -8.38 4.73
CA MET A 74 -10.20 -9.82 4.52
C MET A 74 -11.16 -10.71 5.35
N LYS A 75 -12.23 -10.16 5.92
CA LYS A 75 -13.19 -10.91 6.75
C LYS A 75 -13.90 -12.07 6.01
N HIS A 76 -13.88 -12.06 4.69
CA HIS A 76 -14.46 -13.10 3.84
C HIS A 76 -13.59 -14.36 3.77
N ASP A 77 -12.33 -14.29 4.18
CA ASP A 77 -11.40 -15.41 4.25
C ASP A 77 -10.64 -15.37 5.59
N THR A 78 -11.16 -16.10 6.56
CA THR A 78 -10.63 -16.13 7.93
C THR A 78 -9.32 -16.89 8.08
N THR A 79 -8.83 -17.54 7.02
CA THR A 79 -7.52 -18.20 6.98
C THR A 79 -6.40 -17.20 6.64
N THR A 80 -6.75 -15.95 6.28
CA THR A 80 -5.80 -14.89 6.02
C THR A 80 -4.89 -14.66 7.22
N VAL A 81 -3.58 -14.70 6.98
CA VAL A 81 -2.55 -14.56 8.02
C VAL A 81 -2.40 -13.11 8.46
N ASN A 82 -2.46 -12.18 7.52
CA ASN A 82 -2.15 -10.76 7.74
C ASN A 82 -2.77 -9.86 6.67
N VAL A 83 -2.75 -8.55 6.96
CA VAL A 83 -3.03 -7.46 6.02
C VAL A 83 -1.90 -6.45 6.22
N TRP A 84 -0.95 -6.39 5.28
CA TRP A 84 0.27 -5.61 5.41
C TRP A 84 0.37 -4.48 4.39
N ALA A 85 1.01 -3.41 4.81
CA ALA A 85 1.38 -2.26 4.01
C ALA A 85 0.21 -1.79 3.11
N PRO A 86 -0.94 -1.38 3.71
CA PRO A 86 -2.00 -0.78 2.93
C PRO A 86 -1.53 0.52 2.31
N GLU A 87 -1.67 0.64 1.00
CA GLU A 87 -1.24 1.79 0.20
C GLU A 87 -2.45 2.46 -0.44
N LEU A 88 -2.49 3.78 -0.35
CA LEU A 88 -3.56 4.61 -0.90
C LEU A 88 -3.19 5.11 -2.30
N PHE A 89 -4.07 4.90 -3.24
CA PHE A 89 -4.02 5.51 -4.56
C PHE A 89 -5.33 6.29 -4.81
N TYR A 90 -5.22 7.60 -5.09
CA TYR A 90 -6.37 8.40 -5.48
C TYR A 90 -6.55 8.34 -7.00
N ASP A 91 -7.66 7.75 -7.44
CA ASP A 91 -8.07 7.72 -8.85
C ASP A 91 -8.86 8.98 -9.17
N ASP A 92 -8.18 9.94 -9.79
CA ASP A 92 -8.74 11.23 -10.22
C ASP A 92 -9.79 11.09 -11.32
N CYS A 93 -9.76 10.02 -12.10
CA CYS A 93 -10.72 9.76 -13.18
C CYS A 93 -12.10 9.36 -12.61
N ASN A 94 -12.12 8.60 -11.52
CA ASN A 94 -13.34 8.07 -10.92
C ASN A 94 -13.71 8.77 -9.60
N ASN A 95 -12.88 9.70 -9.13
CA ASN A 95 -13.01 10.38 -7.84
C ASN A 95 -13.22 9.37 -6.70
N GLU A 96 -12.32 8.41 -6.61
CA GLU A 96 -12.35 7.36 -5.60
C GLU A 96 -10.94 7.00 -5.12
N LEU A 97 -10.86 6.41 -3.95
CA LEU A 97 -9.64 5.88 -3.39
C LEU A 97 -9.58 4.38 -3.62
N MET A 98 -8.49 3.91 -4.15
CA MET A 98 -8.11 2.51 -4.21
C MET A 98 -7.12 2.24 -3.08
N ILE A 99 -7.37 1.22 -2.28
CA ILE A 99 -6.47 0.76 -1.23
C ILE A 99 -5.93 -0.59 -1.68
N VAL A 100 -4.61 -0.70 -1.72
CA VAL A 100 -3.87 -1.92 -2.07
C VAL A 100 -3.15 -2.43 -0.84
N TRP A 101 -3.10 -3.72 -0.62
CA TRP A 101 -2.35 -4.33 0.48
C TRP A 101 -1.84 -5.72 0.12
N ALA A 102 -0.90 -6.22 0.91
CA ALA A 102 -0.41 -7.58 0.81
C ALA A 102 -1.08 -8.49 1.84
N SER A 103 -1.56 -9.65 1.40
CA SER A 103 -2.08 -10.69 2.29
C SER A 103 -1.57 -12.07 1.89
N CYS A 104 -1.34 -12.89 2.91
CA CYS A 104 -1.03 -14.31 2.76
C CYS A 104 -2.26 -15.14 3.12
N ILE A 105 -2.66 -16.04 2.22
CA ILE A 105 -3.72 -17.03 2.44
C ILE A 105 -3.08 -18.41 2.22
N PRO A 106 -2.81 -19.18 3.27
CA PRO A 106 -2.14 -20.47 3.18
C PRO A 106 -2.84 -21.43 2.22
N GLY A 107 -2.07 -22.11 1.38
CA GLY A 107 -2.57 -23.10 0.41
C GLY A 107 -3.29 -22.53 -0.81
N LYS A 108 -3.46 -21.20 -0.93
CA LYS A 108 -4.20 -20.59 -2.04
C LYS A 108 -3.38 -20.46 -3.32
N PHE A 109 -2.08 -20.21 -3.19
CA PHE A 109 -1.18 -20.01 -4.33
C PHE A 109 0.04 -20.91 -4.21
N GLU A 110 0.61 -21.28 -5.35
CA GLU A 110 1.91 -21.94 -5.38
C GLU A 110 2.96 -21.05 -4.73
N ARG A 111 3.78 -21.62 -3.83
CA ARG A 111 4.64 -20.83 -2.94
C ARG A 111 6.12 -20.77 -3.33
N GLY A 112 6.58 -21.60 -4.24
CA GLY A 112 8.00 -21.66 -4.53
C GLY A 112 8.84 -22.03 -3.28
N ILE A 113 9.82 -21.19 -2.94
CA ILE A 113 10.74 -21.40 -1.82
C ILE A 113 10.26 -20.80 -0.49
N GLU A 114 9.19 -19.98 -0.52
CA GLU A 114 8.64 -19.37 0.70
C GLU A 114 7.81 -20.37 1.53
N ASP A 115 7.68 -20.10 2.81
CA ASP A 115 6.76 -20.86 3.66
C ASP A 115 5.30 -20.40 3.45
N GLU A 116 4.34 -21.24 3.87
CA GLU A 116 2.92 -20.99 3.67
C GLU A 116 2.42 -19.69 4.31
N ASN A 117 3.08 -19.21 5.37
CA ASN A 117 2.69 -17.98 6.07
C ASN A 117 3.38 -16.73 5.51
N ASN A 118 4.17 -16.85 4.46
CA ASN A 118 4.89 -15.76 3.83
C ASN A 118 4.68 -15.68 2.31
N ASN A 119 3.72 -16.41 1.77
CA ASN A 119 3.40 -16.44 0.33
C ASN A 119 2.31 -15.41 0.00
N HIS A 120 2.67 -14.13 0.01
CA HIS A 120 1.75 -13.01 -0.15
C HIS A 120 1.35 -12.76 -1.60
N ARG A 121 0.15 -12.20 -1.78
CA ARG A 121 -0.31 -11.58 -3.03
C ARG A 121 -0.90 -10.22 -2.72
N LEU A 122 -1.02 -9.38 -3.76
CA LEU A 122 -1.64 -8.06 -3.64
C LEU A 122 -3.13 -8.15 -3.85
N TYR A 123 -3.87 -7.50 -2.97
CA TYR A 123 -5.31 -7.36 -3.01
C TYR A 123 -5.67 -5.88 -3.01
N TYR A 124 -6.91 -5.57 -3.39
CA TYR A 124 -7.42 -4.21 -3.34
C TYR A 124 -8.90 -4.13 -3.03
N THR A 125 -9.32 -2.98 -2.60
CA THR A 125 -10.70 -2.50 -2.53
C THR A 125 -10.74 -1.04 -2.94
N LYS A 126 -11.94 -0.51 -3.20
CA LYS A 126 -12.16 0.89 -3.51
C LYS A 126 -13.22 1.50 -2.61
N THR A 127 -13.11 2.79 -2.36
CA THR A 127 -14.07 3.56 -1.57
C THR A 127 -14.08 5.02 -1.99
N LYS A 128 -15.20 5.70 -1.77
CA LYS A 128 -15.31 7.17 -1.91
C LYS A 128 -15.38 7.89 -0.58
N ASP A 129 -15.66 7.16 0.51
CA ASP A 129 -16.08 7.75 1.78
C ASP A 129 -15.55 7.03 3.03
N PHE A 130 -14.77 5.96 2.87
CA PHE A 130 -14.33 5.06 3.95
C PHE A 130 -15.48 4.52 4.82
N THR A 131 -16.67 4.46 4.26
CA THR A 131 -17.87 3.87 4.85
C THR A 131 -18.35 2.67 4.05
N THR A 132 -18.36 2.83 2.72
CA THR A 132 -18.73 1.79 1.77
C THR A 132 -17.51 1.38 0.96
N PHE A 133 -17.35 0.07 0.78
CA PHE A 133 -16.21 -0.50 0.07
C PHE A 133 -16.66 -1.49 -1.00
N THR A 134 -15.95 -1.51 -2.12
CA THR A 134 -16.13 -2.59 -3.09
C THR A 134 -15.66 -3.92 -2.48
N PRO A 135 -16.18 -5.07 -2.95
CA PRO A 135 -15.64 -6.37 -2.54
C PRO A 135 -14.13 -6.45 -2.80
N THR A 136 -13.41 -7.03 -1.85
CA THR A 136 -11.98 -7.32 -2.01
C THR A 136 -11.72 -8.19 -3.24
N LYS A 137 -10.74 -7.81 -4.04
CA LYS A 137 -10.28 -8.54 -5.22
C LYS A 137 -8.78 -8.75 -5.19
N LEU A 138 -8.34 -9.82 -5.84
CA LEU A 138 -6.92 -10.00 -6.16
C LEU A 138 -6.50 -8.93 -7.17
N LEU A 139 -5.44 -8.19 -6.86
CA LEU A 139 -4.86 -7.19 -7.75
C LEU A 139 -3.77 -7.80 -8.62
N PHE A 140 -2.83 -8.52 -7.98
CA PHE A 140 -1.65 -9.01 -8.67
C PHE A 140 -1.12 -10.30 -8.05
N ASP A 141 -0.94 -11.30 -8.92
CA ASP A 141 -0.24 -12.55 -8.64
C ASP A 141 0.92 -12.70 -9.63
N PRO A 142 2.15 -12.33 -9.22
CA PRO A 142 3.32 -12.46 -10.10
C PRO A 142 3.93 -13.87 -10.12
N GLY A 143 3.33 -14.85 -9.44
CA GLY A 143 3.90 -16.19 -9.24
C GLY A 143 4.94 -16.29 -8.13
N PHE A 144 5.15 -15.23 -7.36
CA PHE A 144 6.05 -15.17 -6.20
C PHE A 144 5.44 -14.34 -5.07
N SER A 145 6.02 -14.43 -3.87
CA SER A 145 5.57 -13.62 -2.72
C SER A 145 5.84 -12.14 -2.95
N VAL A 146 4.80 -11.31 -2.94
CA VAL A 146 4.86 -9.88 -3.25
C VAL A 146 4.23 -9.05 -2.15
N ILE A 147 4.90 -7.97 -1.73
CA ILE A 147 4.43 -6.99 -0.73
C ILE A 147 4.80 -5.56 -1.15
N ASP A 148 4.44 -4.58 -0.33
CA ASP A 148 4.86 -3.18 -0.42
C ASP A 148 4.67 -2.59 -1.82
N ALA A 149 3.45 -2.63 -2.33
CA ALA A 149 3.14 -2.10 -3.65
C ALA A 149 2.65 -0.66 -3.58
N VAL A 150 3.25 0.21 -4.36
CA VAL A 150 2.79 1.58 -4.58
C VAL A 150 2.41 1.79 -6.04
N ILE A 151 1.25 2.39 -6.29
CA ILE A 151 0.75 2.69 -7.64
C ILE A 151 0.89 4.18 -7.90
N THR A 152 1.36 4.54 -9.09
CA THR A 152 1.37 5.91 -9.58
C THR A 152 0.85 5.99 -11.00
N LYS A 153 0.13 7.07 -11.31
CA LYS A 153 -0.34 7.41 -12.65
C LYS A 153 0.65 8.37 -13.29
N ARG A 154 1.26 8.00 -14.42
CA ARG A 154 2.19 8.86 -15.17
C ARG A 154 1.49 9.68 -16.24
N ALA A 155 0.45 9.10 -16.86
CA ALA A 155 -0.37 9.73 -17.87
C ALA A 155 -1.74 9.02 -17.95
N GLU A 156 -2.60 9.49 -18.84
CA GLU A 156 -3.84 8.76 -19.16
C GLU A 156 -3.51 7.34 -19.68
N LYS A 157 -4.12 6.33 -19.08
CA LYS A 157 -3.88 4.90 -19.37
C LYS A 157 -2.42 4.45 -19.22
N ASP A 158 -1.68 5.11 -18.35
CA ASP A 158 -0.28 4.76 -18.06
C ASP A 158 -0.04 4.76 -16.55
N TYR A 159 -0.09 3.56 -15.97
CA TYR A 159 0.10 3.32 -14.55
C TYR A 159 1.34 2.46 -14.31
N VAL A 160 2.05 2.79 -13.26
CA VAL A 160 3.22 2.06 -12.78
C VAL A 160 2.94 1.58 -11.38
N MET A 161 3.26 0.33 -11.11
CA MET A 161 3.31 -0.23 -9.77
C MET A 161 4.75 -0.60 -9.46
N VAL A 162 5.30 0.02 -8.42
CA VAL A 162 6.55 -0.42 -7.80
C VAL A 162 6.17 -1.40 -6.70
N LEU A 163 6.83 -2.54 -6.65
CA LEU A 163 6.51 -3.62 -5.73
C LEU A 163 7.78 -4.30 -5.23
N LYS A 164 7.69 -4.93 -4.08
CA LYS A 164 8.77 -5.75 -3.53
C LYS A 164 8.55 -7.22 -3.85
N ASP A 165 9.51 -7.85 -4.53
CA ASP A 165 9.67 -9.29 -4.50
C ASP A 165 10.14 -9.70 -3.11
N ASN A 166 9.25 -10.31 -2.34
CA ASN A 166 9.55 -10.73 -0.97
C ASN A 166 10.21 -12.12 -0.89
N THR A 167 10.44 -12.76 -2.02
CA THR A 167 11.03 -14.10 -2.09
C THR A 167 12.51 -14.07 -1.70
N ARG A 168 12.94 -15.00 -0.85
CA ARG A 168 14.35 -15.15 -0.52
C ARG A 168 15.12 -15.84 -1.66
N PRO A 169 16.34 -15.41 -1.96
CA PRO A 169 17.15 -14.34 -1.35
C PRO A 169 16.90 -12.95 -1.96
N ASN A 170 15.97 -12.78 -2.89
CA ASN A 170 15.79 -11.58 -3.69
C ASN A 170 15.50 -10.35 -2.84
N ARG A 171 14.30 -10.22 -2.29
CA ARG A 171 13.89 -9.08 -1.47
C ARG A 171 14.30 -7.74 -2.05
N ASN A 172 13.92 -7.51 -3.30
CA ASN A 172 14.29 -6.35 -4.10
C ASN A 172 13.05 -5.73 -4.74
N LEU A 173 13.22 -4.56 -5.33
CA LEU A 173 12.13 -3.86 -5.98
C LEU A 173 12.06 -4.19 -7.47
N LYS A 174 10.82 -4.30 -7.96
CA LYS A 174 10.45 -4.54 -9.35
C LYS A 174 9.34 -3.58 -9.76
N ILE A 175 9.11 -3.49 -11.06
CA ILE A 175 8.10 -2.61 -11.66
C ILE A 175 7.15 -3.44 -12.51
N SER A 176 5.88 -3.06 -12.50
CA SER A 176 4.84 -3.56 -13.39
C SER A 176 4.04 -2.40 -13.97
N PHE A 177 3.45 -2.56 -15.15
CA PHE A 177 2.74 -1.53 -15.88
C PHE A 177 1.31 -1.96 -16.19
N ALA A 178 0.38 -1.00 -16.22
CA ALA A 178 -1.00 -1.24 -16.59
C ALA A 178 -1.62 -0.01 -17.28
N GLN A 179 -2.75 -0.21 -17.94
CA GLN A 179 -3.53 0.88 -18.53
C GLN A 179 -4.64 1.38 -17.59
N GLN A 180 -4.89 0.68 -16.50
CA GLN A 180 -5.86 1.00 -15.45
C GLN A 180 -5.27 0.61 -14.09
N PRO A 181 -5.65 1.28 -12.99
CA PRO A 181 -5.08 0.98 -11.68
C PRO A 181 -5.41 -0.43 -11.16
N GLU A 182 -6.50 -1.03 -11.62
CA GLU A 182 -6.86 -2.43 -11.31
C GLU A 182 -6.17 -3.45 -12.20
N GLY A 183 -5.42 -3.01 -13.21
CA GLY A 183 -4.78 -3.87 -14.18
C GLY A 183 -5.64 -4.13 -15.43
N PRO A 184 -5.36 -5.18 -16.22
CA PRO A 184 -4.33 -6.19 -15.93
C PRO A 184 -2.92 -5.61 -15.90
N TRP A 185 -2.13 -6.05 -14.95
CA TRP A 185 -0.75 -5.65 -14.78
C TRP A 185 0.18 -6.52 -15.61
N SER A 186 1.21 -5.94 -16.21
CA SER A 186 2.25 -6.68 -16.93
C SER A 186 2.99 -7.62 -15.98
N PRO A 187 3.70 -8.66 -16.49
CA PRO A 187 4.66 -9.38 -15.67
C PRO A 187 5.65 -8.41 -15.00
N ALA A 188 6.03 -8.73 -13.76
CA ALA A 188 7.01 -7.92 -13.03
C ALA A 188 8.35 -7.89 -13.77
N SER A 189 9.00 -6.74 -13.79
CA SER A 189 10.32 -6.54 -14.41
C SER A 189 11.41 -7.36 -13.71
N GLN A 190 12.60 -7.34 -14.27
CA GLN A 190 13.81 -7.64 -13.50
C GLN A 190 13.94 -6.63 -12.34
N ALA A 191 14.65 -7.04 -11.27
CA ALA A 191 14.94 -6.13 -10.17
C ALA A 191 15.76 -4.93 -10.65
N PHE A 192 15.44 -3.75 -10.15
CA PHE A 192 16.19 -2.53 -10.41
C PHE A 192 16.95 -2.02 -9.17
N THR A 193 16.79 -2.70 -8.04
CA THR A 193 17.53 -2.45 -6.81
C THR A 193 18.38 -3.66 -6.41
N GLU A 194 19.26 -3.44 -5.46
CA GLU A 194 19.92 -4.52 -4.74
C GLU A 194 18.91 -5.33 -3.89
N SER A 195 19.36 -6.45 -3.34
CA SER A 195 18.54 -7.26 -2.41
C SER A 195 18.43 -6.61 -1.03
N PHE A 196 17.38 -6.99 -0.30
CA PHE A 196 17.05 -6.49 1.05
C PHE A 196 16.65 -5.02 1.09
N VAL A 197 15.96 -4.55 0.05
CA VAL A 197 15.29 -3.26 -0.03
C VAL A 197 13.79 -3.46 0.06
N GLU A 198 13.08 -2.56 0.76
CA GLU A 198 11.62 -2.64 0.97
C GLU A 198 11.00 -1.25 1.14
N GLY A 199 9.65 -1.19 1.11
CA GLY A 199 8.89 0.00 1.41
C GLY A 199 9.10 1.14 0.40
N PRO A 200 8.95 0.90 -0.93
CA PRO A 200 9.12 1.98 -1.90
C PRO A 200 8.07 3.06 -1.70
N THR A 201 8.46 4.30 -1.95
CA THR A 201 7.54 5.40 -2.17
C THR A 201 7.80 6.04 -3.52
N VAL A 202 6.75 6.60 -4.14
CA VAL A 202 6.86 7.26 -5.44
C VAL A 202 6.29 8.66 -5.34
N VAL A 203 7.11 9.64 -5.69
CA VAL A 203 6.72 11.05 -5.72
C VAL A 203 6.87 11.59 -7.13
N GLN A 204 5.83 12.21 -7.65
CA GLN A 204 5.92 12.94 -8.90
C GLN A 204 6.55 14.32 -8.63
N ILE A 205 7.71 14.54 -9.24
CA ILE A 205 8.35 15.86 -9.28
C ILE A 205 8.32 16.31 -10.73
N ASP A 206 7.56 17.36 -11.02
CA ASP A 206 7.33 17.88 -12.37
C ASP A 206 8.62 18.09 -13.17
N PRO A 207 8.77 17.50 -14.38
CA PRO A 207 7.96 16.47 -15.06
C PRO A 207 8.39 15.02 -14.78
N ASN A 208 9.24 14.78 -13.77
CA ASN A 208 9.87 13.49 -13.48
C ASN A 208 9.28 12.84 -12.23
N TYR A 209 9.54 11.55 -12.08
CA TYR A 209 9.21 10.78 -10.86
C TYR A 209 10.47 10.47 -10.07
N LEU A 210 10.39 10.58 -8.75
CA LEU A 210 11.37 10.05 -7.81
C LEU A 210 10.80 8.77 -7.19
N ILE A 211 11.60 7.72 -7.16
CA ILE A 211 11.35 6.46 -6.45
C ILE A 211 12.43 6.35 -5.37
N ASP A 212 12.02 6.29 -4.13
CA ASP A 212 12.90 6.18 -2.97
C ASP A 212 12.60 4.89 -2.17
#